data_11f4da77d130c851b158f7b25fe16514
#
_entry.id   11f4da77d130c851b158f7b25fe16514
#
_cell.length_a   1.000
_cell.length_b   1.000
_cell.length_c   1.000
_cell.angle_alpha   90.00
_cell.angle_beta   90.00
_cell.angle_gamma   90.00
#
_symmetry.space_group_name_H-M   'P 1'
#
loop_
_entity.id
_entity.type
_entity.pdbx_description
1 polymer ?
#
loop_
_entity_poly.entity_id
_entity_poly.type
_entity_poly.pdbx_seq_one_letter_code
_entity_poly.pdbx_strand_id
1 'polypeptide(L)'
;SSAASDVYKRQLFILLCSLPVFYSCSDEADAFYLYEYWEVMFDPEPPISETSLSITGGTKLGIKGGVAPYTAEIADGQIATAYVDENNDIQISSIKLGSTSLMVKDADGRIIKIGLKVVNGKQSFSVNSVEARITGIDESLLDEQQKGKLEAVIKKIKDEAGIQATGGIAFSYDQKSSGKVTIVTSKDNAPKIEGSFSRSTSESGTTFQITINLEFNL
;
A
#
# COMPACT_ATOMS: atom_id res chain seq x y z
N SER A 1 -77.99 -14.35 -6.86
CA SER A 1 -77.03 -14.34 -5.71
C SER A 1 -75.57 -14.29 -6.12
N SER A 2 -75.24 -13.94 -7.40
CA SER A 2 -73.87 -13.86 -7.91
C SER A 2 -73.32 -12.40 -7.92
N ALA A 3 -74.17 -11.40 -7.91
CA ALA A 3 -73.73 -10.00 -8.07
C ALA A 3 -73.07 -9.37 -6.81
N ALA A 4 -73.43 -9.88 -5.62
CA ALA A 4 -72.89 -9.36 -4.36
C ALA A 4 -71.45 -9.81 -4.09
N SER A 5 -71.04 -10.95 -4.61
CA SER A 5 -69.68 -11.47 -4.48
C SER A 5 -68.64 -10.69 -5.29
N ASP A 6 -69.05 -10.17 -6.44
CA ASP A 6 -68.13 -9.43 -7.32
C ASP A 6 -67.86 -7.98 -6.89
N VAL A 7 -68.83 -7.38 -6.16
CA VAL A 7 -68.62 -6.03 -5.57
C VAL A 7 -67.58 -6.06 -4.45
N TYR A 8 -67.65 -7.08 -3.60
CA TYR A 8 -66.66 -7.26 -2.51
C TYR A 8 -65.27 -7.54 -3.00
N LYS A 9 -65.14 -8.34 -4.07
CA LYS A 9 -63.82 -8.61 -4.69
C LYS A 9 -63.21 -7.34 -5.33
N ARG A 10 -64.03 -6.51 -5.96
CA ARG A 10 -63.57 -5.24 -6.55
C ARG A 10 -63.19 -4.22 -5.46
N GLN A 11 -63.96 -4.13 -4.38
CA GLN A 11 -63.62 -3.27 -3.25
C GLN A 11 -62.37 -3.70 -2.49
N LEU A 12 -62.13 -5.01 -2.33
CA LEU A 12 -60.95 -5.54 -1.70
C LEU A 12 -59.70 -5.25 -2.57
N PHE A 13 -59.82 -5.34 -3.89
CA PHE A 13 -58.73 -5.03 -4.83
C PHE A 13 -58.36 -3.54 -4.84
N ILE A 14 -59.33 -2.66 -4.76
CA ILE A 14 -59.12 -1.20 -4.70
C ILE A 14 -58.50 -0.80 -3.35
N LEU A 15 -58.89 -1.45 -2.25
CA LEU A 15 -58.28 -1.21 -0.95
C LEU A 15 -56.83 -1.69 -0.80
N LEU A 16 -56.46 -2.76 -1.53
CA LEU A 16 -55.06 -3.22 -1.59
C LEU A 16 -54.15 -2.32 -2.46
N CYS A 17 -54.75 -1.66 -3.48
CA CYS A 17 -54.00 -0.73 -4.34
C CYS A 17 -53.88 0.68 -3.76
N SER A 18 -54.60 0.99 -2.70
CA SER A 18 -54.56 2.31 -2.04
C SER A 18 -53.77 2.33 -0.73
N LEU A 19 -53.09 1.22 -0.37
CA LEU A 19 -52.04 1.26 0.64
C LEU A 19 -50.92 2.08 0.04
N PRO A 20 -50.59 3.27 0.58
CA PRO A 20 -49.36 3.93 0.20
C PRO A 20 -48.24 2.95 0.59
N VAL A 21 -47.59 2.42 -0.42
CA VAL A 21 -46.27 1.81 -0.20
C VAL A 21 -45.44 2.98 0.25
N PHE A 22 -45.35 3.18 1.56
CA PHE A 22 -44.26 3.94 2.13
C PHE A 22 -43.00 3.16 1.79
N TYR A 23 -42.48 3.36 0.58
CA TYR A 23 -41.05 3.26 0.40
C TYR A 23 -40.52 4.24 1.42
N SER A 24 -40.13 3.72 2.59
CA SER A 24 -39.12 4.37 3.38
C SER A 24 -37.92 4.47 2.46
N CYS A 25 -37.82 5.57 1.72
CA CYS A 25 -36.53 6.10 1.35
C CYS A 25 -35.84 6.24 2.71
N SER A 26 -35.06 5.27 3.09
CA SER A 26 -34.02 5.51 4.07
C SER A 26 -33.22 6.64 3.45
N ASP A 27 -33.31 7.81 4.05
CA ASP A 27 -32.57 8.98 3.65
C ASP A 27 -31.09 8.63 3.68
N GLU A 28 -30.54 8.19 2.54
CA GLU A 28 -29.10 8.16 2.32
C GLU A 28 -28.50 9.57 2.46
N ALA A 29 -29.38 10.59 2.51
CA ALA A 29 -29.01 11.99 2.68
C ALA A 29 -28.30 12.29 4.01
N ASP A 30 -28.41 11.44 5.02
CA ASP A 30 -27.78 11.63 6.35
C ASP A 30 -26.54 10.76 6.57
N ALA A 31 -26.19 9.87 5.64
CA ALA A 31 -25.00 9.06 5.76
C ALA A 31 -23.73 9.93 5.65
N PHE A 32 -22.90 9.94 6.69
CA PHE A 32 -21.60 10.60 6.68
C PHE A 32 -20.53 9.59 7.07
N TYR A 33 -19.74 9.13 6.09
CA TYR A 33 -18.72 8.10 6.28
C TYR A 33 -17.56 8.24 5.30
N LEU A 34 -16.46 7.52 5.58
CA LEU A 34 -15.29 7.40 4.71
C LEU A 34 -15.30 6.04 4.01
N TYR A 35 -14.73 6.01 2.80
CA TYR A 35 -14.55 4.80 2.02
C TYR A 35 -13.18 4.76 1.33
N GLU A 36 -12.71 3.55 0.99
CA GLU A 36 -11.52 3.34 0.16
C GLU A 36 -11.91 3.26 -1.31
N TYR A 37 -11.04 3.77 -2.19
CA TYR A 37 -11.19 3.57 -3.63
C TYR A 37 -10.75 2.17 -4.03
N TRP A 38 -11.67 1.39 -4.57
CA TRP A 38 -11.40 0.05 -5.06
C TRP A 38 -11.26 0.06 -6.59
N GLU A 39 -10.46 -0.88 -7.14
CA GLU A 39 -10.36 -1.09 -8.59
C GLU A 39 -11.72 -1.51 -9.20
N VAL A 40 -12.56 -2.19 -8.41
CA VAL A 40 -13.94 -2.52 -8.76
C VAL A 40 -14.85 -1.56 -8.00
N MET A 41 -15.63 -0.77 -8.73
CA MET A 41 -16.58 0.16 -8.14
C MET A 41 -17.71 -0.60 -7.46
N PHE A 42 -17.90 -0.34 -6.17
CA PHE A 42 -19.11 -0.72 -5.45
C PHE A 42 -20.05 0.49 -5.40
N ASP A 43 -21.34 0.25 -5.52
CA ASP A 43 -22.36 1.30 -5.35
C ASP A 43 -23.44 0.78 -4.38
N PRO A 44 -23.55 1.31 -3.15
CA PRO A 44 -22.63 2.32 -2.56
C PRO A 44 -21.30 1.71 -2.10
N GLU A 45 -20.25 2.52 -2.07
CA GLU A 45 -18.98 2.14 -1.47
C GLU A 45 -19.16 1.86 0.03
N PRO A 46 -18.61 0.74 0.54
CA PRO A 46 -18.81 0.39 1.94
C PRO A 46 -18.07 1.36 2.88
N PRO A 47 -18.68 1.73 4.02
CA PRO A 47 -18.01 2.54 5.03
C PRO A 47 -16.85 1.77 5.67
N ILE A 48 -15.77 2.48 5.97
CA ILE A 48 -14.60 1.94 6.66
C ILE A 48 -14.54 2.43 8.11
N SER A 49 -14.03 1.59 9.01
CA SER A 49 -13.73 1.94 10.41
C SER A 49 -12.24 2.04 10.69
N GLU A 50 -11.42 1.49 9.79
CA GLU A 50 -9.95 1.53 9.86
C GLU A 50 -9.36 1.46 8.46
N THR A 51 -8.13 1.95 8.30
CA THR A 51 -7.33 1.80 7.09
C THR A 51 -5.85 1.61 7.44
N SER A 52 -5.11 0.99 6.51
CA SER A 52 -3.68 0.77 6.65
C SER A 52 -2.93 1.29 5.44
N LEU A 53 -1.79 1.92 5.68
CA LEU A 53 -0.90 2.37 4.60
C LEU A 53 0.54 1.96 4.86
N SER A 54 1.29 1.77 3.77
CA SER A 54 2.71 1.47 3.84
C SER A 54 3.50 2.68 4.31
N ILE A 55 4.58 2.46 5.06
CA ILE A 55 5.56 3.52 5.42
C ILE A 55 6.16 4.20 4.19
N THR A 56 6.19 3.54 3.05
CA THR A 56 6.74 4.05 1.79
C THR A 56 5.74 4.79 0.92
N GLY A 57 4.47 4.88 1.35
CA GLY A 57 3.38 5.40 0.53
C GLY A 57 2.41 6.30 1.28
N GLY A 58 1.32 6.52 0.64
CA GLY A 58 0.13 7.20 1.15
C GLY A 58 -1.12 6.45 0.71
N THR A 59 -2.25 6.95 1.12
CA THR A 59 -3.56 6.47 0.65
C THR A 59 -4.50 7.65 0.46
N LYS A 60 -5.53 7.42 -0.31
CA LYS A 60 -6.59 8.37 -0.60
C LYS A 60 -7.91 7.76 -0.14
N LEU A 61 -8.70 8.53 0.61
CA LEU A 61 -10.03 8.14 1.05
C LEU A 61 -11.07 9.09 0.48
N GLY A 62 -12.22 8.56 0.08
CA GLY A 62 -13.37 9.35 -0.29
C GLY A 62 -14.26 9.65 0.91
N ILE A 63 -15.02 10.74 0.80
CA ILE A 63 -16.05 11.14 1.77
C ILE A 63 -17.42 10.96 1.12
N LYS A 64 -18.31 10.25 1.79
CA LYS A 64 -19.72 10.15 1.37
C LYS A 64 -20.61 10.90 2.33
N GLY A 65 -21.45 11.78 1.79
CA GLY A 65 -22.35 12.63 2.58
C GLY A 65 -21.63 13.70 3.39
N GLY A 66 -22.30 14.25 4.38
CA GLY A 66 -21.82 15.43 5.11
C GLY A 66 -21.99 16.72 4.33
N VAL A 67 -21.53 17.81 4.91
CA VAL A 67 -21.58 19.17 4.33
C VAL A 67 -20.18 19.75 4.24
N ALA A 68 -19.75 20.08 3.00
CA ALA A 68 -18.46 20.75 2.79
C ALA A 68 -18.48 22.20 3.35
N PRO A 69 -17.34 22.78 3.74
CA PRO A 69 -16.00 22.22 3.68
C PRO A 69 -15.72 21.19 4.77
N TYR A 70 -14.87 20.20 4.43
CA TYR A 70 -14.40 19.21 5.38
C TYR A 70 -13.04 19.58 5.94
N THR A 71 -12.73 19.09 7.15
CA THR A 71 -11.40 19.16 7.75
C THR A 71 -10.95 17.76 8.14
N ALA A 72 -9.66 17.46 7.98
CA ALA A 72 -9.05 16.18 8.35
C ALA A 72 -7.89 16.41 9.32
N GLU A 73 -7.88 15.65 10.42
CA GLU A 73 -6.87 15.76 11.47
C GLU A 73 -6.39 14.38 11.88
N ILE A 74 -5.08 14.20 12.01
CA ILE A 74 -4.43 13.01 12.54
C ILE A 74 -4.10 13.25 14.02
N ALA A 75 -4.53 12.33 14.90
CA ALA A 75 -4.33 12.45 16.33
C ALA A 75 -2.84 12.48 16.75
N ASP A 76 -1.98 11.71 16.03
CA ASP A 76 -0.53 11.76 16.20
C ASP A 76 0.13 12.11 14.85
N GLY A 77 0.45 13.39 14.69
CA GLY A 77 1.11 13.91 13.49
C GLY A 77 2.53 13.42 13.28
N GLN A 78 3.14 12.66 14.21
CA GLN A 78 4.43 12.00 14.00
C GLN A 78 4.28 10.67 13.23
N ILE A 79 3.09 10.08 13.21
CA ILE A 79 2.82 8.81 12.51
C ILE A 79 2.40 9.06 11.07
N ALA A 80 1.51 10.02 10.84
CA ALA A 80 0.99 10.36 9.52
C ALA A 80 0.54 11.82 9.46
N THR A 81 0.33 12.32 8.24
CA THR A 81 -0.37 13.59 7.98
C THR A 81 -1.57 13.35 7.07
N ALA A 82 -2.59 14.20 7.19
CA ALA A 82 -3.74 14.18 6.30
C ALA A 82 -4.16 15.61 5.94
N TYR A 83 -4.74 15.77 4.76
CA TYR A 83 -5.42 16.97 4.33
C TYR A 83 -6.57 16.63 3.39
N VAL A 84 -7.51 17.53 3.26
CA VAL A 84 -8.61 17.42 2.28
C VAL A 84 -8.18 18.17 1.02
N ASP A 85 -8.24 17.51 -0.13
CA ASP A 85 -7.89 18.12 -1.41
C ASP A 85 -9.08 18.87 -2.04
N GLU A 86 -8.87 19.48 -3.20
CA GLU A 86 -9.85 20.25 -3.94
C GLU A 86 -11.06 19.44 -4.45
N ASN A 87 -10.93 18.12 -4.52
CA ASN A 87 -12.00 17.19 -4.86
C ASN A 87 -12.80 16.72 -3.64
N ASN A 88 -12.50 17.23 -2.45
CA ASN A 88 -12.99 16.76 -1.17
C ASN A 88 -12.56 15.35 -0.79
N ASP A 89 -11.44 14.87 -1.33
CA ASP A 89 -10.85 13.62 -0.94
C ASP A 89 -9.78 13.82 0.16
N ILE A 90 -9.61 12.83 1.01
CA ILE A 90 -8.61 12.88 2.07
C ILE A 90 -7.33 12.24 1.58
N GLN A 91 -6.27 13.03 1.47
CA GLN A 91 -4.93 12.57 1.16
C GLN A 91 -4.19 12.28 2.46
N ILE A 92 -3.69 11.04 2.64
CA ILE A 92 -2.95 10.62 3.83
C ILE A 92 -1.55 10.21 3.42
N SER A 93 -0.55 10.74 4.13
CA SER A 93 0.86 10.41 3.94
C SER A 93 1.47 9.83 5.21
N SER A 94 2.18 8.71 5.08
CA SER A 94 2.90 8.07 6.19
C SER A 94 4.13 8.90 6.61
N ILE A 95 4.49 8.84 7.89
CA ILE A 95 5.73 9.43 8.42
C ILE A 95 6.54 8.36 9.14
N LYS A 96 5.92 7.60 10.05
CA LYS A 96 6.56 6.61 10.92
C LYS A 96 5.62 5.43 11.15
N LEU A 97 6.17 4.24 11.36
CA LEU A 97 5.40 3.06 11.75
C LEU A 97 4.66 3.31 13.07
N GLY A 98 3.42 2.86 13.12
CA GLY A 98 2.60 3.01 14.32
C GLY A 98 1.11 3.01 14.01
N SER A 99 0.32 3.25 15.06
CA SER A 99 -1.13 3.36 14.95
C SER A 99 -1.59 4.70 15.53
N THR A 100 -2.53 5.33 14.84
CA THR A 100 -3.13 6.60 15.23
C THR A 100 -4.61 6.59 14.84
N SER A 101 -5.26 7.72 14.83
CA SER A 101 -6.61 7.86 14.29
C SER A 101 -6.70 9.09 13.38
N LEU A 102 -7.53 8.98 12.37
CA LEU A 102 -7.97 10.07 11.53
C LEU A 102 -9.35 10.53 12.02
N MET A 103 -9.50 11.83 12.18
CA MET A 103 -10.76 12.50 12.48
C MET A 103 -11.11 13.43 11.31
N VAL A 104 -12.32 13.27 10.79
CA VAL A 104 -12.86 14.13 9.72
C VAL A 104 -14.10 14.83 10.25
N LYS A 105 -14.16 16.13 10.08
CA LYS A 105 -15.28 16.96 10.50
C LYS A 105 -15.85 17.70 9.31
N ASP A 106 -17.17 17.74 9.19
CA ASP A 106 -17.91 18.52 8.20
C ASP A 106 -18.28 19.95 8.71
N ALA A 107 -18.86 20.75 7.85
CA ALA A 107 -19.25 22.13 8.18
C ALA A 107 -20.34 22.21 9.27
N ASP A 108 -21.21 21.20 9.39
CA ASP A 108 -22.25 21.13 10.42
C ASP A 108 -21.74 20.61 11.76
N GLY A 109 -20.45 20.26 11.83
CA GLY A 109 -19.80 19.78 13.04
C GLY A 109 -19.96 18.29 13.30
N ARG A 110 -20.47 17.51 12.34
CA ARG A 110 -20.48 16.04 12.42
C ARG A 110 -19.07 15.50 12.30
N ILE A 111 -18.76 14.43 13.02
CA ILE A 111 -17.40 13.89 13.12
C ILE A 111 -17.41 12.41 12.77
N ILE A 112 -16.48 12.01 11.89
CA ILE A 112 -16.10 10.62 11.66
C ILE A 112 -14.72 10.41 12.28
N LYS A 113 -14.54 9.27 12.93
CA LYS A 113 -13.24 8.85 13.45
C LYS A 113 -12.96 7.42 13.02
N ILE A 114 -11.82 7.19 12.35
CA ILE A 114 -11.36 5.87 11.95
C ILE A 114 -9.97 5.55 12.51
N GLY A 115 -9.66 4.26 12.64
CA GLY A 115 -8.31 3.79 12.94
C GLY A 115 -7.39 3.97 11.74
N LEU A 116 -6.13 4.37 11.99
CA LEU A 116 -5.10 4.48 10.97
C LEU A 116 -3.85 3.74 11.42
N LYS A 117 -3.33 2.85 10.57
CA LYS A 117 -2.12 2.08 10.85
C LYS A 117 -1.11 2.24 9.75
N VAL A 118 0.10 2.69 10.11
CA VAL A 118 1.26 2.70 9.21
C VAL A 118 2.05 1.42 9.43
N VAL A 119 2.17 0.62 8.38
CA VAL A 119 2.82 -0.70 8.41
C VAL A 119 4.08 -0.73 7.56
N ASN A 120 4.89 -1.78 7.72
CA ASN A 120 6.07 -2.01 6.90
C ASN A 120 5.71 -2.06 5.42
N GLY A 121 6.46 -1.35 4.60
CA GLY A 121 6.42 -1.51 3.15
C GLY A 121 7.11 -2.81 2.75
N LYS A 122 6.62 -3.46 1.69
CA LYS A 122 7.24 -4.66 1.12
C LYS A 122 7.43 -4.49 -0.38
N GLN A 123 8.58 -4.90 -0.87
CA GLN A 123 8.90 -4.90 -2.29
C GLN A 123 9.78 -6.12 -2.60
N SER A 124 9.50 -6.83 -3.70
CA SER A 124 10.28 -7.99 -4.10
C SER A 124 10.64 -7.90 -5.56
N PHE A 125 11.85 -8.36 -5.88
CA PHE A 125 12.39 -8.40 -7.22
C PHE A 125 12.95 -9.78 -7.52
N SER A 126 12.79 -10.22 -8.76
CA SER A 126 13.54 -11.37 -9.30
C SER A 126 14.89 -10.88 -9.81
N VAL A 127 15.93 -11.68 -9.57
CA VAL A 127 17.27 -11.40 -10.08
C VAL A 127 17.36 -11.93 -11.50
N ASN A 128 17.55 -11.06 -12.49
CA ASN A 128 17.68 -11.43 -13.90
C ASN A 128 19.15 -11.68 -14.29
N SER A 129 20.07 -10.90 -13.71
CA SER A 129 21.50 -11.03 -13.97
C SER A 129 22.29 -10.62 -12.73
N VAL A 130 23.49 -11.16 -12.60
CA VAL A 130 24.45 -10.81 -11.55
C VAL A 130 25.76 -10.44 -12.20
N GLU A 131 26.24 -9.23 -11.95
CA GLU A 131 27.56 -8.76 -12.36
C GLU A 131 28.38 -8.38 -11.14
N ALA A 132 29.66 -8.71 -11.17
CA ALA A 132 30.62 -8.24 -10.18
C ALA A 132 31.67 -7.36 -10.87
N ARG A 133 32.06 -6.27 -10.22
CA ARG A 133 33.08 -5.35 -10.70
C ARG A 133 34.04 -5.00 -9.57
N ILE A 134 35.29 -4.79 -9.91
CA ILE A 134 36.25 -4.17 -9.02
C ILE A 134 36.41 -2.72 -9.48
N THR A 135 36.23 -1.79 -8.58
CA THR A 135 36.38 -0.35 -8.88
C THR A 135 37.77 0.15 -8.48
N GLY A 136 38.24 1.21 -9.16
CA GLY A 136 39.55 1.81 -8.86
C GLY A 136 40.73 1.16 -9.61
N ILE A 137 40.47 0.23 -10.53
CA ILE A 137 41.46 -0.37 -11.40
C ILE A 137 41.23 0.15 -12.81
N ASP A 138 42.29 0.68 -13.43
CA ASP A 138 42.29 0.99 -14.85
C ASP A 138 42.74 -0.28 -15.61
N GLU A 139 41.79 -1.00 -16.18
CA GLU A 139 42.03 -2.26 -16.88
C GLU A 139 42.94 -2.07 -18.16
N SER A 140 43.01 -0.85 -18.70
CA SER A 140 43.86 -0.56 -19.84
C SER A 140 45.35 -0.61 -19.51
N LEU A 141 45.71 -0.49 -18.24
CA LEU A 141 47.10 -0.54 -17.75
C LEU A 141 47.52 -1.94 -17.31
N LEU A 142 46.63 -2.92 -17.37
CA LEU A 142 46.89 -4.30 -16.96
C LEU A 142 47.47 -5.13 -18.14
N ASP A 143 48.50 -5.93 -17.85
CA ASP A 143 48.93 -6.99 -18.74
C ASP A 143 47.95 -8.19 -18.74
N GLU A 144 48.11 -9.12 -19.67
CA GLU A 144 47.22 -10.29 -19.81
C GLU A 144 47.20 -11.19 -18.56
N GLN A 145 48.33 -11.30 -17.84
CA GLN A 145 48.40 -12.09 -16.61
C GLN A 145 47.63 -11.41 -15.48
N GLN A 146 47.71 -10.10 -15.38
CA GLN A 146 46.98 -9.28 -14.40
C GLN A 146 45.49 -9.29 -14.67
N LYS A 147 45.08 -9.20 -15.95
CA LYS A 147 43.66 -9.32 -16.36
C LYS A 147 43.10 -10.69 -15.98
N GLY A 148 43.82 -11.78 -16.24
CA GLY A 148 43.39 -13.12 -15.86
C GLY A 148 43.23 -13.28 -14.35
N LYS A 149 44.12 -12.67 -13.53
CA LYS A 149 43.95 -12.64 -12.06
C LYS A 149 42.73 -11.84 -11.64
N LEU A 150 42.47 -10.70 -12.26
CA LEU A 150 41.31 -9.86 -11.99
C LEU A 150 40.02 -10.64 -12.28
N GLU A 151 39.90 -11.26 -13.44
CA GLU A 151 38.75 -12.11 -13.80
C GLU A 151 38.52 -13.26 -12.81
N ALA A 152 39.59 -13.92 -12.37
CA ALA A 152 39.51 -15.01 -11.37
C ALA A 152 38.96 -14.49 -10.03
N VAL A 153 39.38 -13.28 -9.60
CA VAL A 153 38.88 -12.67 -8.38
C VAL A 153 37.41 -12.26 -8.54
N ILE A 154 37.02 -11.66 -9.68
CA ILE A 154 35.62 -11.31 -9.97
C ILE A 154 34.73 -12.55 -9.95
N LYS A 155 35.20 -13.65 -10.59
CA LYS A 155 34.47 -14.91 -10.57
C LYS A 155 34.32 -15.45 -9.16
N LYS A 156 35.40 -15.46 -8.37
CA LYS A 156 35.38 -15.92 -6.97
C LYS A 156 34.37 -15.11 -6.14
N ILE A 157 34.33 -13.77 -6.28
CA ILE A 157 33.37 -12.91 -5.61
C ILE A 157 31.93 -13.29 -5.99
N LYS A 158 31.65 -13.53 -7.28
CA LYS A 158 30.30 -13.95 -7.74
C LYS A 158 29.90 -15.29 -7.16
N ASP A 159 30.82 -16.25 -7.15
CA ASP A 159 30.56 -17.61 -6.64
C ASP A 159 30.35 -17.60 -5.12
N GLU A 160 31.13 -16.84 -4.36
CA GLU A 160 31.00 -16.68 -2.91
C GLU A 160 29.74 -15.89 -2.50
N ALA A 161 29.33 -14.89 -3.28
CA ALA A 161 28.08 -14.18 -3.04
C ALA A 161 26.85 -15.09 -3.18
N GLY A 162 26.98 -16.21 -3.91
CA GLY A 162 25.93 -17.22 -4.05
C GLY A 162 24.63 -16.73 -4.68
N ILE A 163 24.57 -15.48 -5.17
CA ILE A 163 23.38 -14.91 -5.77
C ILE A 163 23.33 -15.32 -7.25
N GLN A 164 22.25 -15.99 -7.63
CA GLN A 164 22.06 -16.48 -9.00
C GLN A 164 20.94 -15.70 -9.70
N ALA A 165 20.95 -15.71 -11.03
CA ALA A 165 19.94 -15.10 -11.87
C ALA A 165 18.51 -15.65 -11.67
N THR A 166 18.34 -16.75 -10.93
CA THR A 166 17.03 -17.32 -10.56
C THR A 166 16.62 -16.97 -9.13
N GLY A 167 17.43 -16.22 -8.42
CA GLY A 167 17.17 -15.77 -7.06
C GLY A 167 16.15 -14.63 -6.98
N GLY A 168 15.93 -14.18 -5.77
CA GLY A 168 15.05 -13.05 -5.47
C GLY A 168 15.58 -12.18 -4.35
N ILE A 169 15.16 -10.93 -4.35
CA ILE A 169 15.49 -9.96 -3.30
C ILE A 169 14.17 -9.40 -2.76
N ALA A 170 13.95 -9.51 -1.46
CA ALA A 170 12.80 -8.97 -0.76
C ALA A 170 13.23 -7.87 0.21
N PHE A 171 12.66 -6.69 0.04
CA PHE A 171 12.86 -5.52 0.90
C PHE A 171 11.67 -5.36 1.84
N SER A 172 11.94 -5.19 3.12
CA SER A 172 10.95 -4.83 4.14
C SER A 172 11.33 -3.49 4.74
N TYR A 173 10.58 -2.46 4.38
CA TYR A 173 10.82 -1.09 4.82
C TYR A 173 10.31 -0.88 6.24
N ASP A 174 11.15 -0.43 7.12
CA ASP A 174 10.80 0.07 8.45
C ASP A 174 10.89 1.60 8.55
N GLN A 175 11.47 2.23 7.54
CA GLN A 175 11.51 3.66 7.28
C GLN A 175 11.20 3.94 5.81
N LYS A 176 11.01 5.20 5.42
CA LYS A 176 10.67 5.57 4.02
C LYS A 176 11.68 5.10 2.98
N SER A 177 12.95 5.03 3.34
CA SER A 177 14.04 4.74 2.40
C SER A 177 15.01 3.67 2.89
N SER A 178 14.70 2.95 3.98
CA SER A 178 15.58 1.93 4.54
C SER A 178 14.80 0.83 5.24
N GLY A 179 15.49 -0.28 5.56
CA GLY A 179 14.90 -1.40 6.23
C GLY A 179 15.75 -2.67 6.13
N LYS A 180 15.07 -3.81 6.19
CA LYS A 180 15.67 -5.13 6.11
C LYS A 180 15.57 -5.68 4.69
N VAL A 181 16.60 -6.41 4.26
CA VAL A 181 16.63 -7.13 3.00
C VAL A 181 16.82 -8.62 3.26
N THR A 182 16.09 -9.42 2.49
CA THR A 182 16.28 -10.89 2.44
C THR A 182 16.61 -11.26 1.01
N ILE A 183 17.75 -11.92 0.79
CA ILE A 183 18.19 -12.41 -0.50
C ILE A 183 17.98 -13.92 -0.52
N VAL A 184 17.24 -14.39 -1.52
CA VAL A 184 17.06 -15.81 -1.83
C VAL A 184 18.01 -16.13 -2.98
N THR A 185 19.02 -16.94 -2.72
CA THR A 185 20.15 -17.16 -3.65
C THR A 185 19.79 -18.01 -4.87
N SER A 186 18.81 -18.92 -4.75
CA SER A 186 18.26 -19.71 -5.86
C SER A 186 16.82 -20.13 -5.59
N LYS A 187 16.13 -20.71 -6.59
CA LYS A 187 14.74 -21.20 -6.47
C LYS A 187 14.57 -22.38 -5.49
N ASP A 188 15.59 -23.18 -5.29
CA ASP A 188 15.49 -24.48 -4.61
C ASP A 188 15.99 -24.38 -3.17
N ASN A 189 15.15 -23.90 -2.24
CA ASN A 189 15.38 -23.89 -0.79
C ASN A 189 16.79 -23.46 -0.33
N ALA A 190 17.46 -22.62 -1.11
CA ALA A 190 18.79 -22.12 -0.79
C ALA A 190 18.77 -21.27 0.49
N PRO A 191 19.88 -21.18 1.20
CA PRO A 191 19.98 -20.35 2.38
C PRO A 191 19.61 -18.90 2.07
N LYS A 192 18.81 -18.30 2.94
CA LYS A 192 18.47 -16.88 2.85
C LYS A 192 19.59 -16.07 3.48
N ILE A 193 20.01 -15.03 2.77
CA ILE A 193 20.95 -14.04 3.30
C ILE A 193 20.14 -12.85 3.78
N GLU A 194 20.31 -12.46 5.03
CA GLU A 194 19.66 -11.31 5.62
C GLU A 194 20.62 -10.15 5.77
N GLY A 195 20.12 -8.94 5.64
CA GLY A 195 20.89 -7.73 5.76
C GLY A 195 20.00 -6.49 5.94
N SER A 196 20.62 -5.34 5.81
CA SER A 196 19.94 -4.06 5.77
C SER A 196 20.11 -3.39 4.42
N PHE A 197 19.24 -2.44 4.10
CA PHE A 197 19.37 -1.63 2.90
C PHE A 197 19.02 -0.17 3.15
N SER A 198 19.56 0.68 2.28
CA SER A 198 19.07 2.03 2.06
C SER A 198 18.75 2.24 0.58
N ARG A 199 17.74 3.06 0.31
CA ARG A 199 17.29 3.42 -1.03
C ARG A 199 17.52 4.91 -1.28
N SER A 200 18.09 5.24 -2.41
CA SER A 200 18.17 6.59 -2.92
C SER A 200 17.56 6.66 -4.32
N THR A 201 16.94 7.78 -4.65
CA THR A 201 16.35 8.04 -5.97
C THR A 201 16.97 9.30 -6.54
N SER A 202 17.43 9.22 -7.78
CA SER A 202 17.99 10.32 -8.56
C SER A 202 17.29 10.39 -9.92
N GLU A 203 17.60 11.38 -10.73
CA GLU A 203 17.11 11.48 -12.12
C GLU A 203 17.48 10.26 -12.97
N SER A 204 18.62 9.60 -12.66
CA SER A 204 19.07 8.38 -13.35
C SER A 204 18.39 7.09 -12.90
N GLY A 205 17.55 7.13 -11.85
CA GLY A 205 16.81 5.98 -11.35
C GLY A 205 16.91 5.76 -9.85
N THR A 206 16.43 4.60 -9.41
CA THR A 206 16.47 4.19 -8.00
C THR A 206 17.61 3.21 -7.75
N THR A 207 18.42 3.52 -6.75
CA THR A 207 19.55 2.69 -6.30
C THR A 207 19.27 2.13 -4.92
N PHE A 208 19.56 0.86 -4.72
CA PHE A 208 19.54 0.19 -3.42
C PHE A 208 20.98 -0.13 -3.01
N GLN A 209 21.40 0.40 -1.88
CA GLN A 209 22.64 -0.01 -1.23
C GLN A 209 22.30 -1.07 -0.20
N ILE A 210 22.82 -2.29 -0.40
CA ILE A 210 22.58 -3.44 0.46
C ILE A 210 23.84 -3.70 1.28
N THR A 211 23.67 -3.88 2.59
CA THR A 211 24.74 -4.27 3.51
C THR A 211 24.39 -5.64 4.06
N ILE A 212 25.26 -6.63 3.80
CA ILE A 212 25.19 -7.99 4.34
C ILE A 212 26.47 -8.30 5.10
N ASN A 213 26.32 -8.89 6.27
CA ASN A 213 27.45 -9.42 7.03
C ASN A 213 27.63 -10.88 6.65
N LEU A 214 28.69 -11.17 5.88
CA LEU A 214 29.09 -12.53 5.59
C LEU A 214 30.17 -12.91 6.59
N GLU A 215 29.91 -13.91 7.43
CA GLU A 215 30.96 -14.52 8.24
C GLU A 215 31.72 -15.49 7.34
N PHE A 216 32.93 -15.13 6.96
CA PHE A 216 33.85 -16.04 6.31
C PHE A 216 34.58 -16.84 7.37
N ASN A 217 34.34 -18.15 7.45
CA ASN A 217 35.23 -19.07 8.14
C ASN A 217 36.50 -19.23 7.28
N LEU A 218 37.56 -18.55 7.68
CA LEU A 218 38.90 -18.65 7.10
C LEU A 218 39.58 -19.93 7.57
#